data_1ff27bb8abcc8f2c5d8d9673e03d77e1
#
_entry.id   1ff27bb8abcc8f2c5d8d9673e03d77e1
#
_cell.length_a   1.000
_cell.length_b   1.000
_cell.length_c   1.000
_cell.angle_alpha   90.00
_cell.angle_beta   90.00
_cell.angle_gamma   90.00
#
_symmetry.space_group_name_H-M   'P 1'
#
loop_
_entity.id
_entity.type
_entity.pdbx_description
1 polymer ?
#
loop_
_entity_poly.entity_id
_entity_poly.type
_entity_poly.pdbx_seq_one_letter_code
_entity_poly.pdbx_strand_id
1 'polypeptide(L)'
;MVADLRMASPAAVELVNPKHRNERKTHMALITSYHVPGLYVEDHSIVVPLDWRGLEPMLLAVGSTIRRGAMPAPIAGAPESIKLFYRVVCAPDRINDDLPLLLFLQGGPGGESPRPLSPTSDGWIEEAVKHFRVVLPDQRGTGRSSCVDGRTIAALGDRAEAAGANAARSQADFLKRHLASSIVRDFEYLRLVGFGGKPWVTLGQSYGGFLTLSYLSLFPEGVAASFTCGGIPHVPASASEVYAHTFPRMAAKTQQYYDRYPADNNYVI
;
A
#
# COMPACT_ATOMS: atom_id res chain seq x y z
N MET A 1 -33.59 15.30 27.15
CA MET A 1 -33.68 15.94 25.84
C MET A 1 -32.31 15.73 25.19
N VAL A 2 -32.16 14.61 24.46
CA VAL A 2 -30.90 14.21 23.81
C VAL A 2 -30.97 14.78 22.40
N ALA A 3 -30.07 15.72 22.09
CA ALA A 3 -29.98 16.32 20.76
C ALA A 3 -29.24 15.38 19.83
N ASP A 4 -29.89 15.01 18.75
CA ASP A 4 -29.46 14.16 17.66
C ASP A 4 -28.44 14.95 16.79
N LEU A 5 -27.16 14.75 17.03
CA LEU A 5 -26.09 15.29 16.18
C LEU A 5 -25.87 14.34 15.00
N ARG A 6 -26.68 14.50 13.96
CA ARG A 6 -26.38 13.92 12.65
C ARG A 6 -25.15 14.62 12.08
N MET A 7 -24.02 13.94 12.13
CA MET A 7 -22.78 14.35 11.46
C MET A 7 -23.01 14.31 9.95
N ALA A 8 -22.83 15.45 9.32
CA ALA A 8 -22.90 15.59 7.87
C ALA A 8 -21.78 14.74 7.23
N SER A 9 -22.17 13.87 6.30
CA SER A 9 -21.25 13.14 5.44
C SER A 9 -20.34 14.13 4.68
N PRO A 10 -19.02 13.93 4.66
CA PRO A 10 -18.16 14.76 3.83
C PRO A 10 -18.55 14.59 2.36
N ALA A 11 -18.87 15.70 1.71
CA ALA A 11 -19.23 15.74 0.31
C ALA A 11 -18.12 15.11 -0.53
N ALA A 12 -18.49 14.16 -1.39
CA ALA A 12 -17.59 13.58 -2.36
C ALA A 12 -17.08 14.69 -3.29
N VAL A 13 -15.78 14.92 -3.30
CA VAL A 13 -15.15 15.86 -4.24
C VAL A 13 -15.16 15.20 -5.62
N GLU A 14 -16.05 15.65 -6.48
CA GLU A 14 -16.09 15.27 -7.89
C GLU A 14 -14.93 15.93 -8.64
N LEU A 15 -13.91 15.15 -8.95
CA LEU A 15 -12.88 15.55 -9.90
C LEU A 15 -13.41 15.36 -11.32
N VAL A 16 -14.14 16.35 -11.84
CA VAL A 16 -14.70 16.34 -13.19
C VAL A 16 -13.64 16.78 -14.21
N ASN A 17 -13.23 15.86 -15.08
CA ASN A 17 -12.55 16.20 -16.32
C ASN A 17 -13.59 16.53 -17.40
N PRO A 18 -13.68 17.78 -17.94
CA PRO A 18 -14.82 18.22 -18.77
C PRO A 18 -14.91 17.59 -20.16
N LYS A 19 -14.02 16.67 -20.58
CA LYS A 19 -13.98 16.12 -21.93
C LYS A 19 -14.24 14.60 -22.07
N HIS A 20 -14.44 13.85 -20.99
CA HIS A 20 -14.83 12.44 -21.06
C HIS A 20 -15.91 12.15 -20.01
N ARG A 21 -17.16 12.30 -20.42
CA ARG A 21 -18.36 11.87 -19.69
C ARG A 21 -18.46 10.33 -19.69
N ASN A 22 -17.59 9.69 -18.91
CA ASN A 22 -17.84 8.35 -18.38
C ASN A 22 -17.53 8.47 -16.88
N GLU A 23 -18.57 8.75 -16.11
CA GLU A 23 -18.52 8.92 -14.66
C GLU A 23 -18.07 7.63 -13.99
N ARG A 24 -16.76 7.43 -13.85
CA ARG A 24 -16.24 6.46 -12.89
C ARG A 24 -16.36 7.11 -11.52
N LYS A 25 -17.47 6.82 -10.82
CA LYS A 25 -17.64 7.19 -9.42
C LYS A 25 -16.45 6.65 -8.62
N THR A 26 -15.70 7.53 -7.98
CA THR A 26 -14.69 7.14 -6.99
C THR A 26 -15.42 6.54 -5.80
N HIS A 27 -15.49 5.22 -5.74
CA HIS A 27 -16.16 4.53 -4.65
C HIS A 27 -15.20 4.38 -3.46
N MET A 28 -15.03 5.45 -2.70
CA MET A 28 -14.49 5.39 -1.35
C MET A 28 -15.64 5.14 -0.38
N ALA A 29 -15.49 4.16 0.49
CA ALA A 29 -16.51 3.81 1.46
C ALA A 29 -15.89 3.56 2.84
N LEU A 30 -16.45 4.17 3.87
CA LEU A 30 -16.29 3.74 5.25
C LEU A 30 -17.01 2.41 5.41
N ILE A 31 -16.27 1.37 5.82
CA ILE A 31 -16.83 0.03 6.07
C ILE A 31 -17.39 -0.02 7.49
N THR A 32 -16.58 0.42 8.47
CA THR A 32 -16.95 0.45 9.89
C THR A 32 -16.00 1.36 10.66
N SER A 33 -16.45 1.82 11.82
CA SER A 33 -15.63 2.48 12.81
C SER A 33 -15.88 1.89 14.19
N TYR A 34 -14.85 1.81 15.01
CA TYR A 34 -14.94 1.21 16.35
C TYR A 34 -13.79 1.66 17.24
N HIS A 35 -13.93 1.38 18.53
CA HIS A 35 -12.88 1.56 19.51
C HIS A 35 -12.27 0.21 19.91
N VAL A 36 -10.95 0.19 20.06
CA VAL A 36 -10.23 -0.81 20.85
C VAL A 36 -9.54 -0.09 21.99
N PRO A 37 -9.02 -0.76 23.03
CA PRO A 37 -8.35 -0.09 24.14
C PRO A 37 -7.28 0.89 23.67
N GLY A 38 -7.49 2.19 23.90
CA GLY A 38 -6.55 3.26 23.57
C GLY A 38 -6.49 3.69 22.10
N LEU A 39 -7.32 3.14 21.20
CA LEU A 39 -7.36 3.53 19.79
C LEU A 39 -8.79 3.69 19.29
N TYR A 40 -8.99 4.68 18.42
CA TYR A 40 -10.12 4.78 17.50
C TYR A 40 -9.69 4.29 16.13
N VAL A 41 -10.50 3.47 15.50
CA VAL A 41 -10.20 2.75 14.26
C VAL A 41 -11.31 2.95 13.25
N GLU A 42 -10.94 3.25 12.02
CA GLU A 42 -11.83 3.28 10.87
C GLU A 42 -11.32 2.33 9.79
N ASP A 43 -12.15 1.42 9.33
CA ASP A 43 -11.89 0.56 8.19
C ASP A 43 -12.57 1.13 6.94
N HIS A 44 -11.81 1.28 5.88
CA HIS A 44 -12.25 1.88 4.63
C HIS A 44 -11.90 1.01 3.43
N SER A 45 -12.55 1.29 2.30
CA SER A 45 -12.14 0.77 1.00
C SER A 45 -12.23 1.84 -0.08
N ILE A 46 -11.38 1.69 -1.09
CA ILE A 46 -11.41 2.51 -2.31
C ILE A 46 -11.19 1.62 -3.52
N VAL A 47 -11.82 1.95 -4.64
CA VAL A 47 -11.61 1.26 -5.91
C VAL A 47 -10.51 1.97 -6.68
N VAL A 48 -9.53 1.19 -7.15
CA VAL A 48 -8.39 1.68 -7.93
C VAL A 48 -8.30 0.91 -9.27
N PRO A 49 -7.73 1.51 -10.32
CA PRO A 49 -7.48 0.78 -11.56
C PRO A 49 -6.54 -0.41 -11.33
N LEU A 50 -6.77 -1.53 -11.99
CA LEU A 50 -5.79 -2.60 -12.04
C LEU A 50 -4.51 -2.12 -12.75
N ASP A 51 -4.66 -1.44 -13.87
CA ASP A 51 -3.55 -0.92 -14.68
C ASP A 51 -3.54 0.60 -14.66
N TRP A 52 -2.47 1.19 -14.13
CA TRP A 52 -2.29 2.64 -14.06
C TRP A 52 -1.75 3.27 -15.34
N ARG A 53 -1.24 2.47 -16.28
CA ARG A 53 -0.68 2.98 -17.53
C ARG A 53 -1.75 3.77 -18.31
N GLY A 54 -1.39 4.95 -18.75
CA GLY A 54 -2.31 5.88 -19.44
C GLY A 54 -3.29 6.61 -18.51
N LEU A 55 -3.32 6.28 -17.21
CA LEU A 55 -4.15 6.94 -16.19
C LEU A 55 -3.33 7.83 -15.24
N GLU A 56 -2.01 7.87 -15.40
CA GLU A 56 -1.11 8.68 -14.58
C GLU A 56 -1.53 10.16 -14.45
N PRO A 57 -2.14 10.81 -15.47
CA PRO A 57 -2.64 12.18 -15.30
C PRO A 57 -3.64 12.38 -14.15
N MET A 58 -4.29 11.29 -13.68
CA MET A 58 -5.17 11.34 -12.51
C MET A 58 -4.42 11.51 -11.19
N LEU A 59 -3.10 11.25 -11.19
CA LEU A 59 -2.22 11.29 -10.03
C LEU A 59 -1.38 12.55 -9.95
N LEU A 60 -1.63 13.52 -10.85
CA LEU A 60 -0.84 14.72 -10.90
C LEU A 60 -1.52 15.86 -10.16
N ALA A 61 -0.72 16.58 -9.37
CA ALA A 61 -1.13 17.89 -8.90
C ALA A 61 -1.38 18.82 -10.11
N VAL A 62 -2.33 19.73 -9.96
CA VAL A 62 -2.66 20.73 -11.00
C VAL A 62 -1.37 21.46 -11.42
N GLY A 63 -0.99 21.31 -12.68
CA GLY A 63 0.21 21.95 -13.25
C GLY A 63 1.35 21.03 -13.66
N SER A 64 1.29 19.73 -13.33
CA SER A 64 2.31 18.77 -13.76
C SER A 64 2.10 18.31 -15.21
N THR A 65 3.21 18.14 -15.95
CA THR A 65 3.20 17.77 -17.37
C THR A 65 3.66 16.33 -17.63
N ILE A 66 2.95 15.31 -17.13
CA ILE A 66 3.21 13.97 -17.64
C ILE A 66 2.41 13.73 -18.93
N ARG A 67 3.08 13.25 -19.97
CA ARG A 67 2.43 12.93 -21.24
C ARG A 67 1.49 11.74 -21.05
N ARG A 68 0.26 11.85 -21.56
CA ARG A 68 -0.66 10.70 -21.68
C ARG A 68 -0.01 9.63 -22.53
N GLY A 69 0.27 8.47 -21.94
CA GLY A 69 0.53 7.26 -22.68
C GLY A 69 -0.77 6.73 -23.33
N ALA A 70 -0.62 5.89 -24.36
CA ALA A 70 -1.76 5.15 -24.88
C ALA A 70 -2.33 4.23 -23.80
N MET A 71 -3.66 4.16 -23.69
CA MET A 71 -4.30 3.17 -22.82
C MET A 71 -3.90 1.77 -23.25
N PRO A 72 -3.40 0.93 -22.35
CA PRO A 72 -3.06 -0.44 -22.68
C PRO A 72 -4.33 -1.24 -23.02
N ALA A 73 -4.17 -2.30 -23.81
CA ALA A 73 -5.24 -3.26 -24.00
C ALA A 73 -5.60 -3.94 -22.66
N PRO A 74 -6.88 -4.20 -22.39
CA PRO A 74 -7.31 -4.95 -21.22
C PRO A 74 -6.62 -6.32 -21.15
N ILE A 75 -6.30 -6.77 -19.95
CA ILE A 75 -5.76 -8.11 -19.72
C ILE A 75 -6.94 -9.08 -19.73
N ALA A 76 -6.92 -10.06 -20.66
CA ALA A 76 -7.98 -11.04 -20.78
C ALA A 76 -8.20 -11.80 -19.46
N GLY A 77 -9.45 -11.94 -19.05
CA GLY A 77 -9.84 -12.58 -17.78
C GLY A 77 -9.63 -11.77 -16.53
N ALA A 78 -8.92 -10.61 -16.58
CA ALA A 78 -8.70 -9.74 -15.44
C ALA A 78 -9.80 -8.67 -15.28
N PRO A 79 -10.06 -8.19 -14.06
CA PRO A 79 -10.95 -7.05 -13.84
C PRO A 79 -10.28 -5.75 -14.30
N GLU A 80 -11.06 -4.74 -14.65
CA GLU A 80 -10.52 -3.40 -14.95
C GLU A 80 -10.05 -2.64 -13.71
N SER A 81 -10.66 -2.94 -12.57
CA SER A 81 -10.38 -2.28 -11.28
C SER A 81 -10.36 -3.29 -10.15
N ILE A 82 -9.70 -2.91 -9.06
CA ILE A 82 -9.55 -3.70 -7.84
C ILE A 82 -9.92 -2.86 -6.62
N LYS A 83 -10.30 -3.53 -5.54
CA LYS A 83 -10.55 -2.91 -4.26
C LYS A 83 -9.25 -2.80 -3.47
N LEU A 84 -8.97 -1.64 -2.93
CA LEU A 84 -7.94 -1.40 -1.94
C LEU A 84 -8.60 -1.18 -0.58
N PHE A 85 -8.16 -1.93 0.44
CA PHE A 85 -8.56 -1.74 1.83
C PHE A 85 -7.51 -0.89 2.53
N TYR A 86 -7.95 -0.02 3.44
CA TYR A 86 -7.07 0.68 4.35
C TYR A 86 -7.76 0.93 5.69
N ARG A 87 -6.96 1.00 6.74
CA ARG A 87 -7.36 1.33 8.10
C ARG A 87 -6.78 2.68 8.49
N VAL A 88 -7.57 3.48 9.17
CA VAL A 88 -7.13 4.73 9.79
C VAL A 88 -7.19 4.56 11.29
N VAL A 89 -6.12 4.96 11.99
CA VAL A 89 -6.00 4.81 13.43
C VAL A 89 -5.56 6.13 14.05
N CYS A 90 -6.18 6.52 15.15
CA CYS A 90 -5.73 7.66 15.99
C CYS A 90 -6.06 7.41 17.47
N ALA A 91 -5.52 8.25 18.33
CA ALA A 91 -5.91 8.26 19.74
C ALA A 91 -7.39 8.72 19.88
N PRO A 92 -8.18 8.14 20.81
CA PRO A 92 -9.62 8.40 20.90
C PRO A 92 -9.97 9.87 21.22
N ASP A 93 -9.13 10.57 21.93
CA ASP A 93 -9.27 11.98 22.27
C ASP A 93 -8.87 12.93 21.13
N ARG A 94 -8.31 12.39 20.03
CA ARG A 94 -7.81 13.13 18.88
C ARG A 94 -8.57 12.87 17.58
N ILE A 95 -9.76 12.29 17.66
CA ILE A 95 -10.58 11.95 16.48
C ILE A 95 -10.86 13.18 15.61
N ASN A 96 -11.09 14.34 16.24
CA ASN A 96 -11.46 15.58 15.55
C ASN A 96 -10.25 16.50 15.24
N ASP A 97 -9.04 16.09 15.61
CA ASP A 97 -7.85 16.90 15.38
C ASP A 97 -7.39 16.82 13.92
N ASP A 98 -6.90 17.94 13.39
CA ASP A 98 -6.28 18.00 12.07
C ASP A 98 -4.80 17.57 12.15
N LEU A 99 -4.58 16.28 12.41
CA LEU A 99 -3.27 15.69 12.53
C LEU A 99 -2.60 15.49 11.18
N PRO A 100 -1.25 15.59 11.12
CA PRO A 100 -0.50 15.08 9.99
C PRO A 100 -0.80 13.61 9.72
N LEU A 101 -0.67 13.19 8.46
CA LEU A 101 -0.96 11.82 8.03
C LEU A 101 0.33 11.00 7.98
N LEU A 102 0.36 9.84 8.67
CA LEU A 102 1.44 8.88 8.57
C LEU A 102 0.97 7.68 7.76
N LEU A 103 1.54 7.49 6.58
CA LEU A 103 1.31 6.33 5.73
C LEU A 103 2.31 5.23 6.07
N PHE A 104 1.82 4.09 6.56
CA PHE A 104 2.66 2.92 6.79
C PHE A 104 2.79 2.09 5.51
N LEU A 105 4.02 1.86 5.09
CA LEU A 105 4.36 1.04 3.94
C LEU A 105 4.87 -0.32 4.43
N GLN A 106 3.98 -1.34 4.36
CA GLN A 106 4.27 -2.67 4.86
C GLN A 106 5.37 -3.37 4.07
N GLY A 107 6.13 -4.18 4.79
CA GLY A 107 7.15 -5.04 4.25
C GLY A 107 6.61 -6.34 3.61
N GLY A 108 7.45 -7.31 3.55
CA GLY A 108 7.23 -8.59 2.89
C GLY A 108 8.15 -8.73 1.69
N PRO A 109 7.67 -8.59 0.42
CA PRO A 109 6.32 -8.25 -0.05
C PRO A 109 5.27 -9.33 0.23
N GLY A 110 3.98 -8.91 0.30
CA GLY A 110 2.84 -9.82 0.39
C GLY A 110 2.13 -9.87 1.75
N GLY A 111 2.67 -9.19 2.77
CA GLY A 111 2.02 -9.05 4.07
C GLY A 111 0.91 -7.99 4.07
N GLU A 112 -0.12 -8.21 4.89
CA GLU A 112 -1.11 -7.19 5.22
C GLU A 112 -0.54 -6.17 6.21
N SER A 113 -1.11 -4.98 6.25
CA SER A 113 -0.75 -3.95 7.25
C SER A 113 -1.16 -4.37 8.66
N PRO A 114 -0.52 -3.80 9.71
CA PRO A 114 -0.85 -4.10 11.11
C PRO A 114 -2.34 -3.99 11.43
N ARG A 115 -2.79 -4.83 12.37
CA ARG A 115 -4.14 -4.85 12.91
C ARG A 115 -4.09 -4.59 14.42
N PRO A 116 -3.71 -3.37 14.86
CA PRO A 116 -3.49 -3.12 16.26
C PRO A 116 -4.78 -3.29 17.07
N LEU A 117 -4.68 -4.04 18.18
CA LEU A 117 -5.74 -4.21 19.17
C LEU A 117 -5.55 -3.28 20.37
N SER A 118 -4.39 -2.62 20.44
CA SER A 118 -4.03 -1.58 21.41
C SER A 118 -2.86 -0.77 20.83
N PRO A 119 -2.53 0.42 21.38
CA PRO A 119 -1.37 1.19 20.96
C PRO A 119 -0.05 0.42 21.04
N THR A 120 0.08 -0.47 22.03
CA THR A 120 1.31 -1.23 22.30
C THR A 120 1.48 -2.48 21.44
N SER A 121 0.50 -2.86 20.62
CA SER A 121 0.52 -4.11 19.84
C SER A 121 1.71 -4.19 18.88
N ASP A 122 2.12 -3.07 18.29
CA ASP A 122 3.18 -3.00 17.27
C ASP A 122 4.34 -2.07 17.68
N GLY A 123 4.41 -1.67 18.94
CA GLY A 123 5.48 -0.86 19.52
C GLY A 123 5.56 0.59 19.05
N TRP A 124 5.60 0.83 17.74
CA TRP A 124 5.72 2.17 17.14
C TRP A 124 4.40 2.93 17.09
N ILE A 125 3.26 2.23 17.09
CA ILE A 125 1.91 2.83 16.96
C ILE A 125 1.62 3.72 18.18
N GLU A 126 2.01 3.31 19.37
CA GLU A 126 1.82 4.09 20.59
C GLU A 126 2.43 5.50 20.50
N GLU A 127 3.61 5.61 19.91
CA GLU A 127 4.23 6.91 19.71
C GLU A 127 3.61 7.66 18.52
N ALA A 128 3.33 6.94 17.42
CA ALA A 128 2.81 7.53 16.21
C ALA A 128 1.45 8.21 16.43
N VAL A 129 0.51 7.59 17.17
CA VAL A 129 -0.85 8.15 17.36
C VAL A 129 -0.88 9.41 18.24
N LYS A 130 0.21 9.72 18.95
CA LYS A 130 0.35 10.99 19.66
C LYS A 130 0.51 12.18 18.71
N HIS A 131 1.03 11.94 17.51
CA HIS A 131 1.44 12.99 16.59
C HIS A 131 0.74 12.91 15.23
N PHE A 132 0.24 11.75 14.85
CA PHE A 132 -0.27 11.46 13.51
C PHE A 132 -1.64 10.78 13.55
N ARG A 133 -2.36 10.97 12.48
CA ARG A 133 -3.41 10.05 12.04
C ARG A 133 -2.74 8.99 11.16
N VAL A 134 -2.72 7.75 11.66
CA VAL A 134 -1.97 6.65 11.03
C VAL A 134 -2.84 5.95 9.99
N VAL A 135 -2.35 5.80 8.77
CA VAL A 135 -3.01 5.12 7.65
C VAL A 135 -2.28 3.83 7.35
N LEU A 136 -2.99 2.71 7.46
CA LEU A 136 -2.49 1.33 7.35
C LEU A 136 -3.18 0.65 6.15
N PRO A 137 -2.71 0.86 4.90
CA PRO A 137 -3.31 0.23 3.74
C PRO A 137 -2.79 -1.20 3.56
N ASP A 138 -3.68 -2.12 3.20
CA ASP A 138 -3.27 -3.38 2.59
C ASP A 138 -2.89 -3.10 1.14
N GLN A 139 -1.66 -3.44 0.77
CA GLN A 139 -1.21 -3.28 -0.62
C GLN A 139 -2.11 -4.07 -1.56
N ARG A 140 -2.18 -3.65 -2.84
CA ARG A 140 -2.87 -4.46 -3.86
C ARG A 140 -2.36 -5.89 -3.83
N GLY A 141 -3.25 -6.86 -3.92
CA GLY A 141 -2.92 -8.28 -3.86
C GLY A 141 -2.81 -8.86 -2.46
N THR A 142 -2.96 -8.08 -1.37
CA THR A 142 -2.77 -8.55 0.00
C THR A 142 -3.98 -8.31 0.90
N GLY A 143 -4.05 -9.02 2.02
CA GLY A 143 -4.98 -8.80 3.12
C GLY A 143 -6.44 -8.68 2.69
N ARG A 144 -7.09 -7.60 3.10
CA ARG A 144 -8.50 -7.30 2.77
C ARG A 144 -8.67 -6.49 1.47
N SER A 145 -7.57 -6.09 0.81
CA SER A 145 -7.60 -5.64 -0.57
C SER A 145 -7.97 -6.80 -1.51
N SER A 146 -8.18 -6.53 -2.82
CA SER A 146 -8.37 -7.62 -3.78
C SER A 146 -7.15 -8.54 -3.74
N CYS A 147 -7.27 -9.62 -2.96
CA CYS A 147 -6.17 -10.52 -2.65
C CYS A 147 -5.79 -11.36 -3.87
N VAL A 148 -4.49 -11.62 -4.03
CA VAL A 148 -3.94 -12.49 -5.08
C VAL A 148 -3.39 -13.75 -4.42
N ASP A 149 -4.00 -14.88 -4.75
CA ASP A 149 -3.61 -16.21 -4.32
C ASP A 149 -3.66 -17.21 -5.49
N GLY A 150 -3.32 -18.47 -5.23
CA GLY A 150 -3.34 -19.52 -6.26
C GLY A 150 -4.71 -19.71 -6.90
N ARG A 151 -5.81 -19.50 -6.17
CA ARG A 151 -7.18 -19.64 -6.68
C ARG A 151 -7.55 -18.49 -7.61
N THR A 152 -7.21 -17.26 -7.24
CA THR A 152 -7.45 -16.07 -8.06
C THR A 152 -6.68 -16.14 -9.37
N ILE A 153 -5.43 -16.63 -9.33
CA ILE A 153 -4.60 -16.80 -10.53
C ILE A 153 -5.12 -17.92 -11.43
N ALA A 154 -5.53 -19.07 -10.87
CA ALA A 154 -6.13 -20.14 -11.64
C ALA A 154 -7.41 -19.67 -12.34
N ALA A 155 -8.35 -19.10 -11.58
CA ALA A 155 -9.61 -18.58 -12.14
C ALA A 155 -9.42 -17.47 -13.20
N LEU A 156 -8.34 -16.69 -13.12
CA LEU A 156 -7.97 -15.72 -14.15
C LEU A 156 -7.52 -16.44 -15.41
N GLY A 157 -6.74 -17.51 -15.29
CA GLY A 157 -6.32 -18.35 -16.41
C GLY A 157 -7.53 -18.95 -17.15
N ASP A 158 -8.46 -19.57 -16.41
CA ASP A 158 -9.69 -20.17 -16.98
C ASP A 158 -10.52 -19.13 -17.75
N ARG A 159 -10.69 -17.92 -17.20
CA ARG A 159 -11.41 -16.84 -17.89
C ARG A 159 -10.68 -16.33 -19.13
N ALA A 160 -9.35 -16.29 -19.11
CA ALA A 160 -8.55 -15.88 -20.26
C ALA A 160 -8.68 -16.90 -21.40
N GLU A 161 -8.62 -18.20 -21.11
CA GLU A 161 -8.83 -19.28 -22.08
C GLU A 161 -10.23 -19.24 -22.66
N ALA A 162 -11.25 -19.08 -21.82
CA ALA A 162 -12.64 -18.92 -22.28
C ALA A 162 -12.83 -17.70 -23.22
N ALA A 163 -11.99 -16.68 -23.08
CA ALA A 163 -11.93 -15.50 -23.96
C ALA A 163 -11.01 -15.71 -25.18
N GLY A 164 -10.48 -16.91 -25.40
CA GLY A 164 -9.57 -17.22 -26.51
C GLY A 164 -8.14 -16.67 -26.34
N ALA A 165 -7.76 -16.29 -25.12
CA ALA A 165 -6.43 -15.75 -24.83
C ALA A 165 -5.53 -16.82 -24.20
N ASN A 166 -4.21 -16.57 -24.20
CA ASN A 166 -3.25 -17.44 -23.53
C ASN A 166 -3.28 -17.20 -22.02
N ALA A 167 -3.65 -18.21 -21.24
CA ALA A 167 -3.77 -18.13 -19.77
C ALA A 167 -2.48 -17.68 -19.09
N ALA A 168 -1.35 -18.33 -19.38
CA ALA A 168 -0.06 -18.01 -18.75
C ALA A 168 0.38 -16.57 -19.04
N ARG A 169 0.14 -16.08 -20.23
CA ARG A 169 0.42 -14.69 -20.60
C ARG A 169 -0.46 -13.72 -19.82
N SER A 170 -1.76 -13.99 -19.73
CA SER A 170 -2.72 -13.17 -18.98
C SER A 170 -2.38 -13.15 -17.49
N GLN A 171 -2.04 -14.30 -16.91
CA GLN A 171 -1.60 -14.41 -15.51
C GLN A 171 -0.32 -13.61 -15.24
N ALA A 172 0.68 -13.73 -16.11
CA ALA A 172 1.92 -12.96 -15.99
C ALA A 172 1.68 -11.45 -16.11
N ASP A 173 0.88 -11.02 -17.06
CA ASP A 173 0.56 -9.61 -17.26
C ASP A 173 -0.28 -9.04 -16.10
N PHE A 174 -1.15 -9.83 -15.50
CA PHE A 174 -1.88 -9.47 -14.28
C PHE A 174 -0.92 -9.29 -13.09
N LEU A 175 -0.02 -10.23 -12.84
CA LEU A 175 0.95 -10.16 -11.73
C LEU A 175 1.88 -8.93 -11.86
N LYS A 176 2.26 -8.55 -13.09
CA LYS A 176 3.03 -7.32 -13.33
C LYS A 176 2.30 -6.04 -12.88
N ARG A 177 0.96 -6.08 -12.69
CA ARG A 177 0.19 -4.94 -12.16
C ARG A 177 0.23 -4.84 -10.64
N HIS A 178 0.92 -5.76 -9.96
CA HIS A 178 1.06 -5.79 -8.49
C HIS A 178 2.48 -5.39 -8.01
N LEU A 179 3.28 -4.79 -8.89
CA LEU A 179 4.63 -4.33 -8.57
C LEU A 179 4.62 -2.96 -7.86
N ALA A 180 5.77 -2.60 -7.28
CA ALA A 180 5.97 -1.40 -6.47
C ALA A 180 5.41 -0.11 -7.10
N SER A 181 5.63 0.07 -8.40
CA SER A 181 5.14 1.26 -9.12
C SER A 181 3.62 1.38 -9.15
N SER A 182 2.90 0.27 -9.15
CA SER A 182 1.43 0.26 -9.08
C SER A 182 0.94 0.48 -7.65
N ILE A 183 1.62 -0.13 -6.65
CA ILE A 183 1.32 0.05 -5.22
C ILE A 183 1.43 1.54 -4.85
N VAL A 184 2.51 2.18 -5.25
CA VAL A 184 2.75 3.61 -4.96
C VAL A 184 1.69 4.50 -5.64
N ARG A 185 1.28 4.17 -6.86
CA ARG A 185 0.19 4.90 -7.53
C ARG A 185 -1.16 4.75 -6.83
N ASP A 186 -1.45 3.59 -6.26
CA ASP A 186 -2.64 3.43 -5.41
C ASP A 186 -2.63 4.36 -4.22
N PHE A 187 -1.48 4.47 -3.55
CA PHE A 187 -1.35 5.30 -2.35
C PHE A 187 -1.35 6.80 -2.69
N GLU A 188 -0.80 7.17 -3.84
CA GLU A 188 -0.92 8.55 -4.32
C GLU A 188 -2.38 8.89 -4.67
N TYR A 189 -3.10 7.98 -5.32
CA TYR A 189 -4.52 8.15 -5.58
C TYR A 189 -5.33 8.25 -4.29
N LEU A 190 -5.05 7.38 -3.32
CA LEU A 190 -5.65 7.43 -1.99
C LEU A 190 -5.40 8.78 -1.31
N ARG A 191 -4.17 9.31 -1.39
CA ARG A 191 -3.82 10.62 -0.85
C ARG A 191 -4.67 11.74 -1.44
N LEU A 192 -4.77 11.76 -2.76
CA LEU A 192 -5.48 12.81 -3.49
C LEU A 192 -6.99 12.77 -3.23
N VAL A 193 -7.58 11.58 -3.28
CA VAL A 193 -9.03 11.39 -3.22
C VAL A 193 -9.53 11.26 -1.78
N GLY A 194 -8.80 10.51 -0.95
CA GLY A 194 -9.23 10.18 0.42
C GLY A 194 -8.82 11.22 1.46
N PHE A 195 -7.73 11.95 1.21
CA PHE A 195 -7.13 12.85 2.21
C PHE A 195 -6.87 14.26 1.67
N GLY A 196 -7.58 14.66 0.60
CA GLY A 196 -7.55 16.01 0.08
C GLY A 196 -6.18 16.48 -0.42
N GLY A 197 -5.30 15.55 -0.79
CA GLY A 197 -3.97 15.86 -1.31
C GLY A 197 -2.94 16.25 -0.24
N LYS A 198 -3.22 16.12 1.05
CA LYS A 198 -2.25 16.39 2.13
C LYS A 198 -1.01 15.49 1.95
N PRO A 199 0.22 16.02 2.04
CA PRO A 199 1.41 15.21 1.93
C PRO A 199 1.51 14.17 3.05
N TRP A 200 2.02 12.97 2.72
CA TRP A 200 2.29 11.92 3.69
C TRP A 200 3.59 12.18 4.47
N VAL A 201 3.58 11.81 5.74
CA VAL A 201 4.79 11.29 6.39
C VAL A 201 4.79 9.78 6.14
N THR A 202 5.83 9.21 5.54
CA THR A 202 5.88 7.77 5.26
C THR A 202 6.73 7.03 6.29
N LEU A 203 6.29 5.83 6.70
CA LEU A 203 7.08 4.89 7.48
C LEU A 203 7.15 3.56 6.72
N GLY A 204 8.30 3.28 6.10
CA GLY A 204 8.53 2.07 5.31
C GLY A 204 9.37 1.04 6.05
N GLN A 205 8.84 -0.17 6.22
CA GLN A 205 9.54 -1.28 6.84
C GLN A 205 9.92 -2.34 5.81
N SER A 206 11.18 -2.79 5.78
CA SER A 206 11.65 -3.84 4.87
C SER A 206 11.35 -3.49 3.40
N TYR A 207 10.56 -4.29 2.67
CA TYR A 207 10.07 -3.93 1.32
C TYR A 207 9.35 -2.56 1.28
N GLY A 208 8.74 -2.14 2.39
CA GLY A 208 8.17 -0.80 2.53
C GLY A 208 9.20 0.32 2.40
N GLY A 209 10.46 0.09 2.77
CA GLY A 209 11.57 1.02 2.50
C GLY A 209 11.84 1.18 0.99
N PHE A 210 11.77 0.08 0.23
CA PHE A 210 11.83 0.14 -1.24
C PHE A 210 10.63 0.89 -1.84
N LEU A 211 9.43 0.68 -1.29
CA LEU A 211 8.25 1.46 -1.69
C LEU A 211 8.40 2.95 -1.39
N THR A 212 9.05 3.32 -0.28
CA THR A 212 9.37 4.72 0.04
C THR A 212 10.24 5.35 -1.04
N LEU A 213 11.31 4.67 -1.48
CA LEU A 213 12.16 5.16 -2.57
C LEU A 213 11.38 5.28 -3.88
N SER A 214 10.52 4.30 -4.17
CA SER A 214 9.64 4.33 -5.34
C SER A 214 8.67 5.50 -5.28
N TYR A 215 8.14 5.80 -4.08
CA TYR A 215 7.24 6.93 -3.86
C TYR A 215 7.94 8.26 -4.10
N LEU A 216 9.11 8.47 -3.47
CA LEU A 216 9.92 9.67 -3.63
C LEU A 216 10.38 9.89 -5.08
N SER A 217 10.58 8.80 -5.83
CA SER A 217 10.96 8.88 -7.25
C SER A 217 9.80 9.27 -8.17
N LEU A 218 8.56 8.84 -7.83
CA LEU A 218 7.39 9.05 -8.69
C LEU A 218 6.57 10.29 -8.28
N PHE A 219 6.46 10.56 -6.98
CA PHE A 219 5.60 11.61 -6.42
C PHE A 219 6.26 12.31 -5.23
N PRO A 220 7.42 12.95 -5.43
CA PRO A 220 8.15 13.60 -4.33
C PRO A 220 7.33 14.67 -3.61
N GLU A 221 6.45 15.38 -4.31
CA GLU A 221 5.55 16.39 -3.76
C GLU A 221 4.44 15.81 -2.87
N GLY A 222 4.18 14.51 -2.99
CA GLY A 222 3.23 13.79 -2.14
C GLY A 222 3.78 13.40 -0.77
N VAL A 223 5.08 13.66 -0.51
CA VAL A 223 5.78 13.20 0.70
C VAL A 223 6.40 14.38 1.44
N ALA A 224 5.98 14.63 2.68
CA ALA A 224 6.54 15.65 3.55
C ALA A 224 7.83 15.19 4.26
N ALA A 225 7.87 13.93 4.68
CA ALA A 225 9.01 13.29 5.34
C ALA A 225 8.94 11.77 5.17
N SER A 226 10.07 11.09 5.32
CA SER A 226 10.13 9.64 5.18
C SER A 226 11.03 9.01 6.25
N PHE A 227 10.52 7.92 6.85
CA PHE A 227 11.27 7.04 7.73
C PHE A 227 11.36 5.66 7.07
N THR A 228 12.54 5.04 7.11
CA THR A 228 12.77 3.70 6.58
C THR A 228 13.45 2.81 7.60
N CYS A 229 12.95 1.59 7.77
CA CYS A 229 13.47 0.59 8.68
C CYS A 229 13.87 -0.66 7.90
N GLY A 230 15.18 -0.93 7.78
CA GLY A 230 15.71 -2.20 7.29
C GLY A 230 15.40 -2.57 5.82
N GLY A 231 15.18 -1.59 4.96
CA GLY A 231 14.66 -1.89 3.63
C GLY A 231 15.13 -1.01 2.48
N ILE A 232 16.35 -0.48 2.51
CA ILE A 232 16.89 0.29 1.37
C ILE A 232 17.96 -0.53 0.64
N PRO A 233 17.61 -1.23 -0.45
CA PRO A 233 18.60 -1.79 -1.36
C PRO A 233 19.23 -0.67 -2.18
N HIS A 234 20.44 -0.91 -2.72
CA HIS A 234 20.94 -0.02 -3.75
C HIS A 234 20.08 -0.15 -5.02
N VAL A 235 19.92 0.94 -5.75
CA VAL A 235 19.16 0.95 -7.02
C VAL A 235 20.18 0.96 -8.17
N PRO A 236 20.08 0.07 -9.15
CA PRO A 236 18.96 -0.85 -9.49
C PRO A 236 19.17 -2.31 -9.07
N ALA A 237 19.41 -2.61 -7.80
CA ALA A 237 19.63 -3.97 -7.35
C ALA A 237 18.47 -4.92 -7.70
N SER A 238 18.79 -6.08 -8.23
CA SER A 238 17.86 -7.21 -8.31
C SER A 238 17.66 -7.86 -6.93
N ALA A 239 16.57 -8.60 -6.74
CA ALA A 239 16.35 -9.37 -5.52
C ALA A 239 17.51 -10.36 -5.27
N SER A 240 18.01 -11.00 -6.32
CA SER A 240 19.14 -11.93 -6.24
C SER A 240 20.41 -11.27 -5.72
N GLU A 241 20.71 -10.05 -6.16
CA GLU A 241 21.89 -9.29 -5.68
C GLU A 241 21.74 -8.92 -4.20
N VAL A 242 20.56 -8.44 -3.80
CA VAL A 242 20.29 -8.10 -2.39
C VAL A 242 20.49 -9.31 -1.48
N TYR A 243 19.94 -10.47 -1.86
CA TYR A 243 20.07 -11.70 -1.07
C TYR A 243 21.50 -12.29 -1.13
N ALA A 244 22.21 -12.18 -2.25
CA ALA A 244 23.58 -12.65 -2.35
C ALA A 244 24.51 -12.02 -1.29
N HIS A 245 24.28 -10.76 -0.93
CA HIS A 245 25.05 -10.09 0.13
C HIS A 245 24.69 -10.56 1.55
N THR A 246 23.58 -11.24 1.74
CA THR A 246 23.11 -11.73 3.05
C THR A 246 23.91 -12.97 3.49
N PHE A 247 24.20 -13.89 2.57
CA PHE A 247 24.89 -15.16 2.88
C PHE A 247 26.28 -14.99 3.50
N PRO A 248 27.19 -14.18 2.94
CA PRO A 248 28.50 -13.96 3.55
C PRO A 248 28.43 -13.34 4.94
N ARG A 249 27.48 -12.40 5.15
CA ARG A 249 27.28 -11.76 6.46
C ARG A 249 26.73 -12.76 7.48
N MET A 250 25.81 -13.63 7.07
CA MET A 250 25.26 -14.67 7.92
C MET A 250 26.35 -15.68 8.31
N ALA A 251 27.16 -16.16 7.35
CA ALA A 251 28.30 -17.03 7.62
C ALA A 251 29.28 -16.40 8.61
N ALA A 252 29.64 -15.13 8.42
CA ALA A 252 30.53 -14.41 9.34
C ALA A 252 29.93 -14.30 10.75
N LYS A 253 28.62 -14.05 10.89
CA LYS A 253 27.95 -14.01 12.19
C LYS A 253 27.86 -15.37 12.85
N THR A 254 27.62 -16.41 12.08
CA THR A 254 27.63 -17.80 12.57
C THR A 254 29.03 -18.18 13.08
N GLN A 255 30.10 -17.82 12.36
CA GLN A 255 31.44 -18.05 12.82
C GLN A 255 31.75 -17.31 14.13
N GLN A 256 31.38 -16.01 14.23
CA GLN A 256 31.52 -15.23 15.46
C GLN A 256 30.78 -15.85 16.66
N TYR A 257 29.63 -16.48 16.42
CA TYR A 257 28.89 -17.20 17.45
C TYR A 257 29.66 -18.41 17.95
N TYR A 258 30.15 -19.26 17.04
CA TYR A 258 30.90 -20.47 17.42
C TYR A 258 32.29 -20.15 17.99
N ASP A 259 32.93 -19.08 17.57
CA ASP A 259 34.17 -18.60 18.22
C ASP A 259 33.93 -18.24 19.70
N ARG A 260 32.74 -17.70 20.00
CA ARG A 260 32.33 -17.33 21.37
C ARG A 260 31.81 -18.52 22.18
N TYR A 261 31.17 -19.47 21.50
CA TYR A 261 30.53 -20.65 22.10
C TYR A 261 30.97 -21.94 21.38
N PRO A 262 32.24 -22.36 21.55
CA PRO A 262 32.79 -23.49 20.77
C PRO A 262 32.06 -24.83 21.01
N ALA A 263 31.47 -25.04 22.17
CA ALA A 263 30.74 -26.25 22.51
C ALA A 263 29.49 -26.46 21.64
N ASP A 264 28.87 -25.36 21.20
CA ASP A 264 27.62 -25.41 20.42
C ASP A 264 27.84 -25.87 18.98
N ASN A 265 29.08 -25.82 18.48
CA ASN A 265 29.41 -26.29 17.13
C ASN A 265 29.09 -27.80 16.93
N ASN A 266 28.98 -28.56 18.01
CA ASN A 266 28.66 -29.98 17.95
C ASN A 266 27.14 -30.26 17.82
N TYR A 267 26.28 -29.24 17.91
CA TYR A 267 24.82 -29.39 17.87
C TYR A 267 24.18 -28.99 16.55
N VAL A 268 24.96 -28.49 15.58
CA VAL A 268 24.45 -28.13 14.26
C VAL A 268 24.70 -29.31 13.32
N ILE A 269 23.60 -29.91 12.89
CA ILE A 269 23.54 -30.98 11.86
C ILE A 269 23.23 -30.34 10.52
#